data_4e150062b43bb6b627a65e0f99c02d34
#
_entry.id   4e150062b43bb6b627a65e0f99c02d34
#
_cell.length_a   1.000
_cell.length_b   1.000
_cell.length_c   1.000
_cell.angle_alpha   90.00
_cell.angle_beta   90.00
_cell.angle_gamma   90.00
#
_symmetry.space_group_name_H-M   'P 1'
#
loop_
_entity.id
_entity.type
_entity.pdbx_description
1 polymer ?
#
loop_
_entity_poly.entity_id
_entity_poly.type
_entity_poly.pdbx_seq_one_letter_code
_entity_poly.pdbx_strand_id
1 'polypeptide(L)'
;MDKQSRTYQAYVQILKEELIPAMGCTEPIAIAYAAAKARDVLGVMPDKVEIGVSSNIIKNVKSVIVPNTDGMKGIEAVAAAGIVGGQADKALEVIAAVTADQKAAMRTFLTQVPVTVKAIDNGFIFDIIVTLQQGSDSAVVRICQYHTNIVLIQRNSEVLLDHTAQETKQLCGDAAPAESGLTDRALLNIADIFTFADTCEINDIRPLLETQIRYNTRISEEGLRGDYGANIGSTMLKFYGEDVRNRAIAKAAAGSDARMSGCELPVVINSGSGNQGITVSVPVIEYARELGASDETLCRALALSNLIAIHEKAGIGRLSAYCGAVSAGCAAGCGIAYLQGADLKAVSHTLVNALAIVSGIICDGAKASCAAKIASSVEAGILGYHMYKNGQQFRSGDGIVTKGVENTIRNVGLLGREGMRETDKEIVRIMLQEP
;
A
#
# COMPACT_ATOMS: atom_id res chain seq x y z
N MET A 1 -14.09 -4.84 -24.13
CA MET A 1 -14.35 -6.04 -23.29
C MET A 1 -15.85 -6.10 -22.99
N ASP A 2 -16.48 -7.27 -23.04
CA ASP A 2 -17.89 -7.42 -22.70
C ASP A 2 -18.12 -7.19 -21.20
N LYS A 3 -19.08 -6.32 -20.86
CA LYS A 3 -19.42 -5.96 -19.48
C LYS A 3 -19.91 -7.17 -18.65
N GLN A 4 -20.54 -8.16 -19.29
CA GLN A 4 -21.02 -9.38 -18.64
C GLN A 4 -19.95 -10.46 -18.49
N SER A 5 -18.75 -10.25 -19.06
CA SER A 5 -17.68 -11.23 -18.95
C SER A 5 -17.15 -11.35 -17.52
N ARG A 6 -16.73 -12.56 -17.15
CA ARG A 6 -16.09 -12.83 -15.85
C ARG A 6 -14.90 -11.92 -15.61
N THR A 7 -14.08 -11.69 -16.62
CA THR A 7 -12.88 -10.84 -16.55
C THR A 7 -13.24 -9.39 -16.25
N TYR A 8 -14.24 -8.84 -16.94
CA TYR A 8 -14.70 -7.48 -16.69
C TYR A 8 -15.16 -7.29 -15.23
N GLN A 9 -16.06 -8.18 -14.78
CA GLN A 9 -16.59 -8.11 -13.42
C GLN A 9 -15.47 -8.28 -12.37
N ALA A 10 -14.52 -9.18 -12.62
CA ALA A 10 -13.37 -9.36 -11.76
C ALA A 10 -12.51 -8.09 -11.66
N TYR A 11 -12.25 -7.39 -12.78
CA TYR A 11 -11.43 -6.18 -12.77
C TYR A 11 -12.09 -5.02 -12.03
N VAL A 12 -13.41 -4.83 -12.22
CA VAL A 12 -14.18 -3.86 -11.44
C VAL A 12 -14.13 -4.19 -9.94
N GLN A 13 -14.29 -5.48 -9.59
CA GLN A 13 -14.27 -5.92 -8.20
C GLN A 13 -12.86 -5.79 -7.58
N ILE A 14 -11.81 -6.13 -8.32
CA ILE A 14 -10.40 -5.94 -7.89
C ILE A 14 -10.13 -4.45 -7.59
N LEU A 15 -10.56 -3.54 -8.45
CA LEU A 15 -10.41 -2.10 -8.18
C LEU A 15 -11.15 -1.68 -6.90
N LYS A 16 -12.35 -2.20 -6.65
CA LYS A 16 -13.11 -1.92 -5.40
C LYS A 16 -12.41 -2.45 -4.16
N GLU A 17 -11.77 -3.61 -4.25
CA GLU A 17 -11.06 -4.24 -3.15
C GLU A 17 -9.73 -3.55 -2.82
N GLU A 18 -9.06 -2.96 -3.82
CA GLU A 18 -7.71 -2.42 -3.68
C GLU A 18 -7.65 -0.89 -3.54
N LEU A 19 -8.65 -0.16 -4.09
CA LEU A 19 -8.69 1.30 -4.02
C LEU A 19 -9.55 1.76 -2.83
N ILE A 20 -9.00 1.64 -1.64
CA ILE A 20 -9.70 1.92 -0.38
C ILE A 20 -9.13 3.18 0.28
N PRO A 21 -9.96 4.09 0.81
CA PRO A 21 -9.49 5.19 1.64
C PRO A 21 -8.78 4.68 2.90
N ALA A 22 -7.66 5.31 3.25
CA ALA A 22 -6.90 5.01 4.46
C ALA A 22 -6.19 6.25 4.99
N MET A 23 -6.01 6.34 6.30
CA MET A 23 -5.29 7.43 6.94
C MET A 23 -3.93 6.94 7.45
N GLY A 24 -2.85 7.64 7.10
CA GLY A 24 -1.50 7.29 7.53
C GLY A 24 -0.97 5.99 6.94
N CYS A 25 -0.02 5.34 7.62
CA CYS A 25 0.54 4.05 7.22
C CYS A 25 -0.42 2.91 7.57
N THR A 26 -0.67 2.02 6.63
CA THR A 26 -1.72 1.01 6.73
C THR A 26 -1.45 -0.06 7.79
N GLU A 27 -0.20 -0.45 8.03
CA GLU A 27 0.16 -1.44 9.06
C GLU A 27 -0.09 -0.90 10.48
N PRO A 28 0.36 0.33 10.85
CA PRO A 28 -0.07 0.95 12.10
C PRO A 28 -1.59 1.01 12.23
N ILE A 29 -2.28 1.44 11.19
CA ILE A 29 -3.73 1.59 11.23
C ILE A 29 -4.45 0.24 11.41
N ALA A 30 -3.93 -0.85 10.85
CA ALA A 30 -4.46 -2.19 11.10
C ALA A 30 -4.33 -2.61 12.58
N ILE A 31 -3.23 -2.23 13.26
CA ILE A 31 -3.09 -2.44 14.72
C ILE A 31 -4.13 -1.60 15.47
N ALA A 32 -4.28 -0.31 15.12
CA ALA A 32 -5.30 0.55 15.74
C ALA A 32 -6.72 -0.01 15.53
N TYR A 33 -6.99 -0.54 14.34
CA TYR A 33 -8.26 -1.17 14.02
C TYR A 33 -8.53 -2.43 14.86
N ALA A 34 -7.54 -3.33 14.97
CA ALA A 34 -7.64 -4.50 15.84
C ALA A 34 -7.84 -4.09 17.31
N ALA A 35 -7.13 -3.07 17.78
CA ALA A 35 -7.22 -2.57 19.15
C ALA A 35 -8.57 -1.91 19.46
N ALA A 36 -9.10 -1.10 18.54
CA ALA A 36 -10.44 -0.52 18.67
C ALA A 36 -11.52 -1.61 18.69
N LYS A 37 -11.41 -2.60 17.79
CA LYS A 37 -12.35 -3.74 17.74
C LYS A 37 -12.29 -4.58 19.02
N ALA A 38 -11.10 -4.84 19.55
CA ALA A 38 -10.93 -5.57 20.80
C ALA A 38 -11.52 -4.82 21.99
N ARG A 39 -11.36 -3.48 22.06
CA ARG A 39 -12.02 -2.65 23.07
C ARG A 39 -13.54 -2.72 22.97
N ASP A 40 -14.11 -2.66 21.76
CA ASP A 40 -15.55 -2.75 21.55
C ASP A 40 -16.09 -4.12 22.01
N VAL A 41 -15.33 -5.20 21.79
CA VAL A 41 -15.67 -6.55 22.25
C VAL A 41 -15.54 -6.68 23.76
N LEU A 42 -14.50 -6.09 24.38
CA LEU A 42 -14.32 -6.08 25.83
C LEU A 42 -15.43 -5.28 26.52
N GLY A 43 -15.86 -4.15 25.92
CA GLY A 43 -16.92 -3.28 26.40
C GLY A 43 -16.51 -2.27 27.48
N VAL A 44 -15.24 -2.31 27.92
CA VAL A 44 -14.65 -1.43 28.94
C VAL A 44 -13.21 -1.08 28.57
N MET A 45 -12.63 -0.07 29.25
CA MET A 45 -11.21 0.25 29.08
C MET A 45 -10.35 -0.84 29.71
N PRO A 46 -9.31 -1.33 29.03
CA PRO A 46 -8.44 -2.38 29.56
C PRO A 46 -7.47 -1.84 30.63
N ASP A 47 -7.08 -2.71 31.56
CA ASP A 47 -6.00 -2.48 32.51
C ASP A 47 -4.67 -3.15 32.11
N LYS A 48 -4.70 -3.97 31.04
CA LYS A 48 -3.52 -4.60 30.43
C LYS A 48 -3.71 -4.84 28.95
N VAL A 49 -2.65 -4.61 28.17
CA VAL A 49 -2.63 -4.79 26.71
C VAL A 49 -1.45 -5.68 26.31
N GLU A 50 -1.71 -6.70 25.51
CA GLU A 50 -0.68 -7.52 24.88
C GLU A 50 -0.88 -7.53 23.35
N ILE A 51 0.20 -7.28 22.59
CA ILE A 51 0.17 -7.17 21.14
C ILE A 51 1.21 -8.13 20.57
N GLY A 52 0.74 -9.15 19.86
CA GLY A 52 1.57 -10.04 19.06
C GLY A 52 1.58 -9.59 17.61
N VAL A 53 2.76 -9.41 17.00
CA VAL A 53 2.87 -8.99 15.61
C VAL A 53 4.00 -9.73 14.88
N SER A 54 3.81 -10.00 13.58
CA SER A 54 4.88 -10.54 12.74
C SER A 54 6.02 -9.53 12.58
N SER A 55 7.23 -10.03 12.31
CA SER A 55 8.44 -9.20 12.15
C SER A 55 8.29 -8.10 11.08
N ASN A 56 7.55 -8.39 10.00
CA ASN A 56 7.25 -7.40 8.95
C ASN A 56 6.37 -6.25 9.44
N ILE A 57 5.45 -6.51 10.36
CA ILE A 57 4.65 -5.45 11.00
C ILE A 57 5.55 -4.57 11.87
N ILE A 58 6.46 -5.16 12.68
CA ILE A 58 7.43 -4.39 13.46
C ILE A 58 8.25 -3.49 12.55
N LYS A 59 8.80 -4.04 11.46
CA LYS A 59 9.57 -3.30 10.46
C LYS A 59 8.82 -2.06 9.94
N ASN A 60 7.54 -2.18 9.64
CA ASN A 60 6.75 -1.13 9.00
C ASN A 60 6.18 -0.11 10.00
N VAL A 61 6.12 -0.43 11.29
CA VAL A 61 5.52 0.45 12.31
C VAL A 61 6.55 1.23 13.10
N LYS A 62 7.76 0.68 13.32
CA LYS A 62 8.77 1.21 14.23
C LYS A 62 9.11 2.68 14.04
N SER A 63 9.19 3.17 12.81
CA SER A 63 9.73 4.50 12.49
C SER A 63 8.69 5.51 12.00
N VAL A 64 7.46 5.09 11.76
CA VAL A 64 6.42 5.95 11.20
C VAL A 64 5.70 6.75 12.28
N ILE A 65 5.37 7.99 11.97
CA ILE A 65 4.51 8.83 12.83
C ILE A 65 3.06 8.41 12.64
N VAL A 66 2.38 8.16 13.76
CA VAL A 66 0.96 7.82 13.78
C VAL A 66 0.14 9.12 13.66
N PRO A 67 -0.73 9.25 12.64
CA PRO A 67 -1.57 10.44 12.50
C PRO A 67 -2.52 10.59 13.70
N ASN A 68 -2.94 11.81 13.98
CA ASN A 68 -3.85 12.13 15.10
C ASN A 68 -3.34 11.72 16.50
N THR A 69 -2.01 11.70 16.70
CA THR A 69 -1.40 11.36 18.00
C THR A 69 -0.40 12.42 18.50
N ASP A 70 -0.30 13.57 17.83
CA ASP A 70 0.72 14.61 18.10
C ASP A 70 2.16 14.07 18.03
N GLY A 71 2.45 13.30 16.97
CA GLY A 71 3.81 12.85 16.65
C GLY A 71 4.26 11.57 17.36
N MET A 72 3.39 10.84 18.04
CA MET A 72 3.76 9.56 18.67
C MET A 72 4.13 8.51 17.60
N LYS A 73 5.03 7.58 18.00
CA LYS A 73 5.52 6.49 17.16
C LYS A 73 5.45 5.16 17.91
N GLY A 74 5.50 4.06 17.17
CA GLY A 74 5.59 2.72 17.74
C GLY A 74 4.24 2.02 17.88
N ILE A 75 4.31 0.72 18.14
CA ILE A 75 3.15 -0.17 18.21
C ILE A 75 2.27 0.18 19.41
N GLU A 76 2.87 0.53 20.53
CA GLU A 76 2.19 0.92 21.77
C GLU A 76 1.32 2.18 21.56
N ALA A 77 1.88 3.19 20.90
CA ALA A 77 1.17 4.43 20.59
C ALA A 77 -0.01 4.18 19.64
N VAL A 78 0.18 3.33 18.64
CA VAL A 78 -0.87 2.93 17.70
C VAL A 78 -2.01 2.21 18.40
N ALA A 79 -1.69 1.24 19.28
CA ALA A 79 -2.70 0.52 20.04
C ALA A 79 -3.48 1.44 20.97
N ALA A 80 -2.78 2.36 21.67
CA ALA A 80 -3.42 3.35 22.51
C ALA A 80 -4.37 4.26 21.70
N ALA A 81 -3.98 4.66 20.48
CA ALA A 81 -4.84 5.44 19.60
C ALA A 81 -6.13 4.68 19.23
N GLY A 82 -6.02 3.39 18.91
CA GLY A 82 -7.18 2.53 18.66
C GLY A 82 -8.07 2.34 19.88
N ILE A 83 -7.47 2.07 21.05
CA ILE A 83 -8.21 1.82 22.29
C ILE A 83 -8.92 3.09 22.80
N VAL A 84 -8.25 4.22 22.83
CA VAL A 84 -8.78 5.45 23.45
C VAL A 84 -9.69 6.25 22.50
N GLY A 85 -9.33 6.34 21.21
CA GLY A 85 -10.02 7.22 20.28
C GLY A 85 -10.55 6.53 19.01
N GLY A 86 -10.25 5.24 18.83
CA GLY A 86 -10.59 4.53 17.60
C GLY A 86 -12.09 4.27 17.42
N GLN A 87 -12.56 4.35 16.17
CA GLN A 87 -13.90 3.96 15.71
C GLN A 87 -13.75 2.74 14.80
N ALA A 88 -14.01 1.53 15.32
CA ALA A 88 -13.73 0.28 14.61
C ALA A 88 -14.56 0.10 13.33
N ASP A 89 -15.74 0.72 13.22
CA ASP A 89 -16.57 0.72 12.02
C ASP A 89 -15.93 1.45 10.82
N LYS A 90 -14.91 2.29 11.08
CA LYS A 90 -14.17 3.04 10.06
C LYS A 90 -12.97 2.28 9.47
N ALA A 91 -12.69 1.05 9.91
CA ALA A 91 -11.59 0.22 9.41
C ALA A 91 -10.26 0.98 9.28
N LEU A 92 -9.75 1.25 8.06
CA LEU A 92 -8.48 1.95 7.85
C LEU A 92 -8.53 3.48 8.05
N GLU A 93 -9.67 4.02 8.42
CA GLU A 93 -9.84 5.40 8.90
C GLU A 93 -10.17 5.45 10.41
N VAL A 94 -9.90 4.36 11.15
CA VAL A 94 -10.28 4.12 12.56
C VAL A 94 -9.91 5.26 13.50
N ILE A 95 -8.80 5.96 13.28
CA ILE A 95 -8.33 7.08 14.12
C ILE A 95 -8.50 8.45 13.46
N ALA A 96 -9.30 8.56 12.38
CA ALA A 96 -9.48 9.81 11.65
C ALA A 96 -10.17 10.91 12.46
N ALA A 97 -11.03 10.54 13.42
CA ALA A 97 -11.83 11.45 14.21
C ALA A 97 -11.33 11.65 15.67
N VAL A 98 -10.06 11.33 15.94
CA VAL A 98 -9.47 11.48 17.28
C VAL A 98 -9.44 12.96 17.68
N THR A 99 -9.98 13.26 18.87
CA THR A 99 -10.07 14.62 19.42
C THR A 99 -8.81 14.99 20.21
N ALA A 100 -8.64 16.29 20.49
CA ALA A 100 -7.53 16.78 21.33
C ALA A 100 -7.54 16.15 22.74
N ASP A 101 -8.72 15.99 23.36
CA ASP A 101 -8.84 15.35 24.68
C ASP A 101 -8.44 13.87 24.63
N GLN A 102 -8.79 13.17 23.55
CA GLN A 102 -8.38 11.78 23.34
C GLN A 102 -6.86 11.67 23.15
N LYS A 103 -6.22 12.61 22.43
CA LYS A 103 -4.75 12.66 22.30
C LYS A 103 -4.07 12.79 23.67
N ALA A 104 -4.59 13.63 24.56
CA ALA A 104 -4.10 13.76 25.94
C ALA A 104 -4.36 12.45 26.74
N ALA A 105 -5.54 11.86 26.60
CA ALA A 105 -5.91 10.62 27.28
C ALA A 105 -5.04 9.43 26.82
N MET A 106 -4.60 9.36 25.56
CA MET A 106 -3.66 8.35 25.06
C MET A 106 -2.32 8.39 25.82
N ARG A 107 -1.78 9.58 26.05
CA ARG A 107 -0.53 9.74 26.82
C ARG A 107 -0.68 9.23 28.24
N THR A 108 -1.80 9.59 28.90
CA THR A 108 -2.12 9.10 30.24
C THR A 108 -2.28 7.57 30.24
N PHE A 109 -3.00 7.03 29.27
CA PHE A 109 -3.20 5.59 29.12
C PHE A 109 -1.87 4.84 29.04
N LEU A 110 -0.92 5.28 28.21
CA LEU A 110 0.40 4.68 28.07
C LEU A 110 1.26 4.76 29.32
N THR A 111 0.99 5.67 30.25
CA THR A 111 1.71 5.74 31.54
C THR A 111 1.07 4.85 32.61
N GLN A 112 -0.21 4.56 32.50
CA GLN A 112 -0.98 3.85 33.52
C GLN A 112 -1.20 2.37 33.21
N VAL A 113 -1.32 2.04 31.92
CA VAL A 113 -1.65 0.69 31.45
C VAL A 113 -0.42 0.03 30.85
N PRO A 114 0.00 -1.16 31.35
CA PRO A 114 1.11 -1.90 30.75
C PRO A 114 0.73 -2.39 29.36
N VAL A 115 1.50 -1.96 28.35
CA VAL A 115 1.39 -2.40 26.97
C VAL A 115 2.63 -3.23 26.64
N THR A 116 2.43 -4.51 26.32
CA THR A 116 3.51 -5.44 25.97
C THR A 116 3.43 -5.79 24.50
N VAL A 117 4.53 -5.63 23.77
CA VAL A 117 4.66 -6.02 22.37
C VAL A 117 5.56 -7.24 22.24
N LYS A 118 5.12 -8.25 21.49
CA LYS A 118 5.85 -9.50 21.23
C LYS A 118 5.94 -9.76 19.73
N ALA A 119 7.12 -10.13 19.26
CA ALA A 119 7.28 -10.70 17.94
C ALA A 119 6.69 -12.11 17.92
N ILE A 120 5.92 -12.43 16.87
CA ILE A 120 5.38 -13.77 16.63
C ILE A 120 5.95 -14.31 15.33
N ASP A 121 6.37 -15.57 15.34
CA ASP A 121 6.84 -16.31 14.17
C ASP A 121 5.99 -17.56 14.00
N ASN A 122 4.94 -17.45 13.21
CA ASN A 122 3.99 -18.53 12.92
C ASN A 122 3.81 -18.77 11.43
N GLY A 123 4.76 -18.27 10.63
CA GLY A 123 4.78 -18.41 9.18
C GLY A 123 3.96 -17.35 8.41
N PHE A 124 3.14 -16.54 9.10
CA PHE A 124 2.41 -15.44 8.44
C PHE A 124 3.29 -14.19 8.34
N ILE A 125 3.40 -13.65 7.12
CA ILE A 125 4.14 -12.40 6.86
C ILE A 125 3.40 -11.19 7.43
N PHE A 126 2.07 -11.23 7.43
CA PHE A 126 1.18 -10.22 8.01
C PHE A 126 0.30 -10.88 9.08
N ASP A 127 0.59 -10.60 10.35
CA ASP A 127 -0.20 -11.11 11.48
C ASP A 127 -0.16 -10.11 12.64
N ILE A 128 -1.34 -9.81 13.18
CA ILE A 128 -1.56 -8.89 14.30
C ILE A 128 -2.55 -9.54 15.25
N ILE A 129 -2.17 -9.73 16.51
CA ILE A 129 -3.01 -10.25 17.58
C ILE A 129 -3.04 -9.21 18.70
N VAL A 130 -4.21 -8.68 19.00
CA VAL A 130 -4.41 -7.76 20.12
C VAL A 130 -5.22 -8.46 21.19
N THR A 131 -4.65 -8.55 22.39
CA THR A 131 -5.32 -9.07 23.59
C THR A 131 -5.47 -7.94 24.60
N LEU A 132 -6.69 -7.65 24.98
CA LEU A 132 -7.04 -6.69 26.02
C LEU A 132 -7.59 -7.42 27.24
N GLN A 133 -7.23 -6.96 28.44
CA GLN A 133 -7.71 -7.50 29.70
C GLN A 133 -8.24 -6.38 30.60
N GLN A 134 -9.29 -6.69 31.38
CA GLN A 134 -9.79 -5.87 32.48
C GLN A 134 -10.23 -6.80 33.62
N GLY A 135 -9.39 -6.87 34.66
CA GLY A 135 -9.59 -7.86 35.72
C GLY A 135 -9.60 -9.30 35.21
N SER A 136 -10.75 -9.99 35.30
CA SER A 136 -10.94 -11.37 34.79
C SER A 136 -11.45 -11.40 33.33
N ASP A 137 -11.91 -10.28 32.80
CA ASP A 137 -12.46 -10.22 31.44
C ASP A 137 -11.35 -9.99 30.41
N SER A 138 -11.51 -10.59 29.23
CA SER A 138 -10.54 -10.47 28.14
C SER A 138 -11.23 -10.41 26.78
N ALA A 139 -10.59 -9.74 25.83
CA ALA A 139 -10.96 -9.75 24.43
C ALA A 139 -9.73 -9.98 23.56
N VAL A 140 -9.88 -10.80 22.52
CA VAL A 140 -8.82 -11.07 21.52
C VAL A 140 -9.36 -10.76 20.14
N VAL A 141 -8.59 -10.01 19.37
CA VAL A 141 -8.84 -9.79 17.93
C VAL A 141 -7.56 -10.10 17.16
N ARG A 142 -7.68 -10.91 16.11
CA ARG A 142 -6.57 -11.21 15.19
C ARG A 142 -6.90 -10.77 13.78
N ILE A 143 -5.96 -10.06 13.15
CA ILE A 143 -5.96 -9.70 11.74
C ILE A 143 -4.81 -10.43 11.06
N CYS A 144 -5.07 -11.07 9.91
CA CYS A 144 -4.10 -11.89 9.21
C CYS A 144 -4.18 -11.68 7.69
N GLN A 145 -3.06 -11.84 6.96
CA GLN A 145 -2.93 -11.75 5.49
C GLN A 145 -3.08 -10.34 4.92
N TYR A 146 -4.13 -9.58 5.25
CA TYR A 146 -4.31 -8.21 4.81
C TYR A 146 -4.99 -7.33 5.87
N HIS A 147 -4.86 -6.03 5.74
CA HIS A 147 -5.06 -5.03 6.79
C HIS A 147 -6.44 -5.01 7.47
N THR A 148 -7.49 -5.50 6.80
CA THR A 148 -8.87 -5.50 7.31
C THR A 148 -9.43 -6.89 7.54
N ASN A 149 -8.63 -7.94 7.33
CA ASN A 149 -9.08 -9.34 7.46
C ASN A 149 -9.04 -9.79 8.91
N ILE A 150 -10.11 -9.54 9.65
CA ILE A 150 -10.28 -10.10 11.00
C ILE A 150 -10.61 -11.58 10.88
N VAL A 151 -9.74 -12.43 11.41
CA VAL A 151 -9.86 -13.90 11.36
C VAL A 151 -10.24 -14.52 12.68
N LEU A 152 -10.09 -13.78 13.80
CA LEU A 152 -10.50 -14.24 15.13
C LEU A 152 -11.07 -13.08 15.93
N ILE A 153 -12.21 -13.30 16.57
CA ILE A 153 -12.76 -12.45 17.64
C ILE A 153 -13.17 -13.38 18.78
N GLN A 154 -12.65 -13.10 19.97
CA GLN A 154 -12.96 -13.87 21.17
C GLN A 154 -13.22 -12.93 22.35
N ARG A 155 -14.18 -13.26 23.20
CA ARG A 155 -14.43 -12.63 24.50
C ARG A 155 -14.41 -13.69 25.60
N ASN A 156 -13.48 -13.58 26.53
CA ASN A 156 -13.22 -14.61 27.54
C ASN A 156 -13.00 -15.99 26.89
N SER A 157 -13.80 -16.99 27.23
CA SER A 157 -13.78 -18.32 26.61
C SER A 157 -14.70 -18.46 25.38
N GLU A 158 -15.49 -17.46 25.06
CA GLU A 158 -16.45 -17.48 23.94
C GLU A 158 -15.77 -17.00 22.65
N VAL A 159 -15.79 -17.83 21.61
CA VAL A 159 -15.33 -17.49 20.25
C VAL A 159 -16.50 -16.93 19.47
N LEU A 160 -16.40 -15.64 19.08
CA LEU A 160 -17.44 -14.93 18.33
C LEU A 160 -17.21 -15.01 16.81
N LEU A 161 -15.96 -15.16 16.38
CA LEU A 161 -15.57 -15.36 14.99
C LEU A 161 -14.29 -16.21 14.96
N ASP A 162 -14.25 -17.23 14.08
CA ASP A 162 -12.99 -18.00 13.83
C ASP A 162 -12.93 -18.44 12.37
N HIS A 163 -11.99 -17.85 11.63
CA HIS A 163 -11.59 -18.19 10.27
C HIS A 163 -10.11 -18.64 10.20
N THR A 164 -9.46 -18.86 11.34
CA THR A 164 -8.01 -19.17 11.42
C THR A 164 -7.61 -20.43 10.68
N ALA A 165 -8.47 -21.46 10.70
CA ALA A 165 -8.21 -22.72 9.99
C ALA A 165 -8.20 -22.56 8.45
N GLN A 166 -8.95 -21.61 7.92
CA GLN A 166 -8.96 -21.30 6.47
C GLN A 166 -7.64 -20.65 6.04
N GLU A 167 -7.15 -19.70 6.84
CA GLU A 167 -5.89 -19.00 6.58
C GLU A 167 -4.68 -19.93 6.69
N THR A 168 -4.66 -20.85 7.67
CA THR A 168 -3.57 -21.80 7.86
C THR A 168 -3.42 -22.77 6.66
N LYS A 169 -4.52 -23.19 6.03
CA LYS A 169 -4.48 -24.04 4.84
C LYS A 169 -3.81 -23.37 3.65
N GLN A 170 -3.88 -22.04 3.56
CA GLN A 170 -3.25 -21.27 2.48
C GLN A 170 -1.73 -21.16 2.62
N LEU A 171 -1.18 -21.24 3.84
CA LEU A 171 0.28 -21.27 4.06
C LEU A 171 0.96 -22.54 3.53
N CYS A 172 0.22 -23.64 3.45
CA CYS A 172 0.76 -24.97 3.10
C CYS A 172 0.68 -25.29 1.60
N GLY A 173 0.18 -24.38 0.75
CA GLY A 173 0.05 -24.59 -0.70
C GLY A 173 1.21 -23.97 -1.49
N ASP A 174 1.65 -24.65 -2.55
CA ASP A 174 2.70 -24.18 -3.48
C ASP A 174 2.27 -22.98 -4.36
N ALA A 175 1.01 -22.59 -4.33
CA ALA A 175 0.49 -21.41 -5.02
C ALA A 175 0.60 -20.15 -4.14
N ALA A 176 0.80 -18.99 -4.77
CA ALA A 176 0.61 -17.71 -4.07
C ALA A 176 -0.74 -17.76 -3.36
N PRO A 177 -0.80 -17.46 -2.02
CA PRO A 177 -2.02 -17.60 -1.26
C PRO A 177 -3.13 -16.78 -1.93
N ALA A 178 -4.17 -17.47 -2.41
CA ALA A 178 -5.41 -16.81 -2.80
C ALA A 178 -5.95 -16.18 -1.51
N GLU A 179 -5.99 -14.85 -1.44
CA GLU A 179 -6.54 -14.15 -0.29
C GLU A 179 -8.01 -14.55 -0.15
N SER A 180 -8.37 -15.23 0.94
CA SER A 180 -9.72 -15.75 1.13
C SER A 180 -10.73 -14.61 1.08
N GLY A 181 -11.74 -14.75 0.24
CA GLY A 181 -12.79 -13.75 0.06
C GLY A 181 -12.49 -12.64 -0.93
N LEU A 182 -11.28 -12.54 -1.49
CA LEU A 182 -10.95 -11.59 -2.55
C LEU A 182 -11.03 -12.21 -3.95
N THR A 183 -11.28 -11.36 -4.95
CA THR A 183 -11.31 -11.76 -6.36
C THR A 183 -9.95 -12.32 -6.80
N ASP A 184 -9.93 -13.38 -7.58
CA ASP A 184 -8.72 -14.04 -8.04
C ASP A 184 -7.84 -13.11 -8.91
N ARG A 185 -6.66 -12.75 -8.42
CA ARG A 185 -5.68 -11.90 -9.13
C ARG A 185 -4.98 -12.63 -10.27
N ALA A 186 -5.06 -13.95 -10.37
CA ALA A 186 -4.52 -14.71 -11.51
C ALA A 186 -5.26 -14.41 -12.83
N LEU A 187 -6.43 -13.76 -12.77
CA LEU A 187 -7.16 -13.25 -13.94
C LEU A 187 -6.50 -12.03 -14.58
N LEU A 188 -5.58 -11.34 -13.85
CA LEU A 188 -4.92 -10.14 -14.36
C LEU A 188 -3.86 -10.50 -15.39
N ASN A 189 -3.84 -9.80 -16.51
CA ASN A 189 -2.77 -9.80 -17.51
C ASN A 189 -2.78 -8.47 -18.28
N ILE A 190 -1.65 -8.06 -18.82
CA ILE A 190 -1.46 -6.76 -19.43
C ILE A 190 -2.39 -6.53 -20.62
N ALA A 191 -2.62 -7.54 -21.47
CA ALA A 191 -3.48 -7.41 -22.64
C ALA A 191 -4.95 -7.16 -22.27
N ASP A 192 -5.47 -7.92 -21.30
CA ASP A 192 -6.84 -7.74 -20.82
C ASP A 192 -6.99 -6.46 -19.98
N ILE A 193 -5.97 -6.07 -19.19
CA ILE A 193 -5.95 -4.79 -18.46
C ILE A 193 -6.02 -3.61 -19.45
N PHE A 194 -5.23 -3.65 -20.53
CA PHE A 194 -5.26 -2.63 -21.56
C PHE A 194 -6.65 -2.56 -22.24
N THR A 195 -7.18 -3.72 -22.64
CA THR A 195 -8.51 -3.81 -23.26
C THR A 195 -9.61 -3.31 -22.31
N PHE A 196 -9.52 -3.65 -21.01
CA PHE A 196 -10.46 -3.15 -20.00
C PHE A 196 -10.40 -1.63 -19.89
N ALA A 197 -9.21 -1.07 -19.73
CA ALA A 197 -9.03 0.39 -19.62
C ALA A 197 -9.61 1.13 -20.82
N ASP A 198 -9.41 0.58 -22.03
CA ASP A 198 -9.86 1.19 -23.29
C ASP A 198 -11.38 1.09 -23.51
N THR A 199 -12.03 0.04 -23.01
CA THR A 199 -13.41 -0.29 -23.37
C THR A 199 -14.38 -0.36 -22.19
N CYS A 200 -13.95 -0.18 -20.94
CA CYS A 200 -14.84 -0.28 -19.79
C CYS A 200 -15.86 0.88 -19.74
N GLU A 201 -17.01 0.59 -19.14
CA GLU A 201 -18.01 1.59 -18.79
C GLU A 201 -17.46 2.43 -17.61
N ILE A 202 -17.07 3.65 -17.86
CA ILE A 202 -16.41 4.51 -16.88
C ILE A 202 -17.21 4.66 -15.59
N ASN A 203 -18.52 4.69 -15.67
CA ASN A 203 -19.39 4.84 -14.50
C ASN A 203 -19.27 3.68 -13.49
N ASP A 204 -18.81 2.49 -13.91
CA ASP A 204 -18.60 1.35 -13.01
C ASP A 204 -17.39 1.56 -12.07
N ILE A 205 -16.44 2.41 -12.44
CA ILE A 205 -15.17 2.66 -11.71
C ILE A 205 -14.96 4.14 -11.34
N ARG A 206 -15.68 5.08 -11.95
CA ARG A 206 -15.54 6.53 -11.75
C ARG A 206 -15.54 6.95 -10.26
N PRO A 207 -16.48 6.51 -9.39
CA PRO A 207 -16.49 6.98 -8.00
C PRO A 207 -15.23 6.63 -7.22
N LEU A 208 -14.62 5.47 -7.51
CA LEU A 208 -13.37 5.03 -6.90
C LEU A 208 -12.22 5.93 -7.33
N LEU A 209 -12.11 6.19 -8.64
CA LEU A 209 -11.03 6.98 -9.22
C LEU A 209 -11.15 8.47 -8.89
N GLU A 210 -12.33 9.03 -8.85
CA GLU A 210 -12.55 10.41 -8.39
C GLU A 210 -12.13 10.61 -6.94
N THR A 211 -12.39 9.62 -6.08
CA THR A 211 -11.93 9.64 -4.69
C THR A 211 -10.40 9.55 -4.63
N GLN A 212 -9.77 8.69 -5.44
CA GLN A 212 -8.31 8.58 -5.54
C GLN A 212 -7.68 9.89 -6.05
N ILE A 213 -8.23 10.49 -7.10
CA ILE A 213 -7.77 11.77 -7.64
C ILE A 213 -7.81 12.84 -6.54
N ARG A 214 -8.95 12.98 -5.87
CA ARG A 214 -9.16 13.99 -4.84
C ARG A 214 -8.21 13.83 -3.65
N TYR A 215 -8.11 12.65 -3.08
CA TYR A 215 -7.34 12.41 -1.86
C TYR A 215 -5.83 12.42 -2.14
N ASN A 216 -5.38 11.72 -3.18
CA ASN A 216 -3.96 11.60 -3.45
C ASN A 216 -3.35 12.91 -4.00
N THR A 217 -4.13 13.71 -4.74
CA THR A 217 -3.71 15.08 -5.12
C THR A 217 -3.58 15.97 -3.88
N ARG A 218 -4.59 15.94 -2.99
CA ARG A 218 -4.60 16.83 -1.81
C ARG A 218 -3.41 16.61 -0.89
N ILE A 219 -3.06 15.35 -0.60
CA ILE A 219 -1.90 15.05 0.26
C ILE A 219 -0.58 15.41 -0.43
N SER A 220 -0.50 15.23 -1.76
CA SER A 220 0.69 15.62 -2.52
C SER A 220 0.91 17.12 -2.55
N GLU A 221 -0.15 17.90 -2.69
CA GLU A 221 -0.10 19.36 -2.61
C GLU A 221 0.26 19.83 -1.21
N GLU A 222 -0.26 19.17 -0.17
CA GLU A 222 0.09 19.46 1.21
C GLU A 222 1.58 19.15 1.48
N GLY A 223 2.08 18.02 0.95
CA GLY A 223 3.49 17.65 1.08
C GLY A 223 4.46 18.62 0.42
N LEU A 224 4.04 19.32 -0.65
CA LEU A 224 4.85 20.38 -1.27
C LEU A 224 4.82 21.69 -0.46
N ARG A 225 3.74 21.97 0.28
CA ARG A 225 3.57 23.22 1.07
C ARG A 225 4.18 23.12 2.46
N GLY A 226 4.06 21.96 3.08
CA GLY A 226 4.50 21.72 4.45
C GLY A 226 5.96 21.30 4.55
N ASP A 227 6.44 21.23 5.79
CA ASP A 227 7.75 20.72 6.14
C ASP A 227 7.60 19.25 6.60
N TYR A 228 7.75 18.31 5.65
CA TYR A 228 7.50 16.90 5.89
C TYR A 228 8.69 16.04 5.50
N GLY A 229 9.10 15.16 6.40
CA GLY A 229 10.11 14.14 6.14
C GLY A 229 11.45 14.71 5.72
N ALA A 230 11.88 14.40 4.51
CA ALA A 230 13.11 14.90 3.91
C ALA A 230 12.85 15.96 2.81
N ASN A 231 11.60 16.40 2.65
CA ASN A 231 11.19 17.40 1.65
C ASN A 231 11.69 17.06 0.23
N ILE A 232 11.61 15.78 -0.15
CA ILE A 232 12.14 15.28 -1.43
C ILE A 232 11.46 16.00 -2.60
N GLY A 233 10.11 16.12 -2.56
CA GLY A 233 9.37 16.75 -3.64
C GLY A 233 9.77 18.22 -3.86
N SER A 234 9.78 19.04 -2.83
CA SER A 234 10.16 20.46 -2.92
C SER A 234 11.64 20.64 -3.25
N THR A 235 12.53 19.75 -2.76
CA THR A 235 13.94 19.72 -3.12
C THR A 235 14.12 19.47 -4.62
N MET A 236 13.38 18.51 -5.19
CA MET A 236 13.46 18.22 -6.63
C MET A 236 13.02 19.42 -7.48
N LEU A 237 11.88 20.04 -7.16
CA LEU A 237 11.41 21.22 -7.92
C LEU A 237 12.41 22.36 -7.85
N LYS A 238 13.01 22.61 -6.68
CA LYS A 238 14.01 23.66 -6.49
C LYS A 238 15.26 23.46 -7.35
N PHE A 239 15.74 22.22 -7.52
CA PHE A 239 17.03 21.96 -8.17
C PHE A 239 16.90 21.48 -9.63
N TYR A 240 15.77 20.85 -10.00
CA TYR A 240 15.58 20.28 -11.35
C TYR A 240 14.57 21.05 -12.19
N GLY A 241 13.85 22.02 -11.60
CA GLY A 241 12.84 22.81 -12.31
C GLY A 241 11.45 22.18 -12.33
N GLU A 242 10.50 22.86 -12.99
CA GLU A 242 9.07 22.59 -12.88
C GLU A 242 8.44 22.09 -14.20
N ASP A 243 9.19 21.41 -15.05
CA ASP A 243 8.56 20.71 -16.18
C ASP A 243 7.62 19.59 -15.69
N VAL A 244 6.74 19.11 -16.58
CA VAL A 244 5.72 18.11 -16.21
C VAL A 244 6.33 16.85 -15.60
N ARG A 245 7.49 16.40 -16.10
CA ARG A 245 8.19 15.22 -15.59
C ARG A 245 8.63 15.46 -14.14
N ASN A 246 9.29 16.57 -13.89
CA ASN A 246 9.76 16.91 -12.54
C ASN A 246 8.60 17.15 -11.58
N ARG A 247 7.52 17.82 -12.00
CA ARG A 247 6.32 17.99 -11.19
C ARG A 247 5.65 16.66 -10.85
N ALA A 248 5.52 15.76 -11.82
CA ALA A 248 4.91 14.45 -11.61
C ALA A 248 5.68 13.62 -10.56
N ILE A 249 7.00 13.59 -10.67
CA ILE A 249 7.89 12.89 -9.73
C ILE A 249 7.83 13.57 -8.33
N ALA A 250 7.99 14.89 -8.31
CA ALA A 250 8.05 15.67 -7.08
C ALA A 250 6.73 15.59 -6.27
N LYS A 251 5.58 15.68 -6.92
CA LYS A 251 4.27 15.56 -6.26
C LYS A 251 4.05 14.18 -5.68
N ALA A 252 4.43 13.11 -6.39
CA ALA A 252 4.36 11.75 -5.83
C ALA A 252 5.26 11.57 -4.60
N ALA A 253 6.48 12.08 -4.66
CA ALA A 253 7.42 12.07 -3.52
C ALA A 253 6.89 12.89 -2.34
N ALA A 254 6.39 14.10 -2.57
CA ALA A 254 5.84 14.99 -1.55
C ALA A 254 4.62 14.38 -0.82
N GLY A 255 3.73 13.70 -1.54
CA GLY A 255 2.63 12.99 -0.92
C GLY A 255 3.10 11.90 0.05
N SER A 256 4.18 11.21 -0.30
CA SER A 256 4.82 10.25 0.60
C SER A 256 5.53 10.92 1.78
N ASP A 257 6.23 12.05 1.58
CA ASP A 257 6.84 12.81 2.67
C ASP A 257 5.78 13.19 3.72
N ALA A 258 4.66 13.77 3.29
CA ALA A 258 3.55 14.13 4.17
C ALA A 258 2.98 12.90 4.90
N ARG A 259 2.68 11.83 4.15
CA ARG A 259 2.09 10.61 4.70
C ARG A 259 2.97 9.93 5.74
N MET A 260 4.28 9.82 5.49
CA MET A 260 5.23 9.17 6.40
C MET A 260 5.53 10.01 7.64
N SER A 261 5.22 11.30 7.59
CA SER A 261 5.42 12.25 8.68
C SER A 261 4.13 12.55 9.49
N GLY A 262 3.09 11.72 9.32
CA GLY A 262 1.89 11.78 10.14
C GLY A 262 0.86 12.84 9.69
N CYS A 263 0.92 13.31 8.44
CA CYS A 263 -0.12 14.19 7.88
C CYS A 263 -1.51 13.56 8.04
N GLU A 264 -2.45 14.34 8.54
CA GLU A 264 -3.81 13.91 8.89
C GLU A 264 -4.77 13.89 7.69
N LEU A 265 -4.25 13.84 6.48
CA LEU A 265 -5.03 13.71 5.25
C LEU A 265 -5.13 12.25 4.81
N PRO A 266 -6.34 11.79 4.40
CA PRO A 266 -6.50 10.43 3.87
C PRO A 266 -5.91 10.31 2.46
N VAL A 267 -5.59 9.07 2.09
CA VAL A 267 -5.17 8.66 0.76
C VAL A 267 -6.03 7.50 0.27
N VAL A 268 -6.13 7.29 -1.03
CA VAL A 268 -6.61 6.03 -1.58
C VAL A 268 -5.41 5.15 -1.85
N ILE A 269 -5.41 3.97 -1.21
CA ILE A 269 -4.32 3.00 -1.30
C ILE A 269 -4.36 2.22 -2.62
N ASN A 270 -3.29 1.50 -2.92
CA ASN A 270 -3.24 0.43 -3.93
C ASN A 270 -2.43 -0.73 -3.35
N SER A 271 -2.91 -1.95 -3.52
CA SER A 271 -2.26 -3.17 -3.00
C SER A 271 -1.88 -3.08 -1.51
N GLY A 272 -2.77 -2.49 -0.71
CA GLY A 272 -2.59 -2.34 0.73
C GLY A 272 -1.65 -1.21 1.16
N SER A 273 -1.16 -0.34 0.26
CA SER A 273 -0.22 0.74 0.60
C SER A 273 -0.65 2.10 0.05
N GLY A 274 -0.70 3.13 0.93
CA GLY A 274 -0.96 4.50 0.50
C GLY A 274 0.15 5.08 -0.35
N ASN A 275 1.41 4.73 -0.08
CA ASN A 275 2.53 5.15 -0.94
C ASN A 275 2.38 4.59 -2.35
N GLN A 276 1.94 3.33 -2.50
CA GLN A 276 1.66 2.78 -3.83
C GLN A 276 0.48 3.51 -4.49
N GLY A 277 -0.60 3.78 -3.74
CA GLY A 277 -1.75 4.55 -4.26
C GLY A 277 -1.38 5.95 -4.75
N ILE A 278 -0.54 6.68 -4.02
CA ILE A 278 -0.01 7.99 -4.44
C ILE A 278 0.85 7.83 -5.70
N THR A 279 1.78 6.87 -5.68
CA THR A 279 2.76 6.68 -6.75
C THR A 279 2.13 6.29 -8.08
N VAL A 280 1.11 5.43 -8.06
CA VAL A 280 0.42 4.95 -9.25
C VAL A 280 -0.52 6.01 -9.86
N SER A 281 -1.00 6.98 -9.06
CA SER A 281 -2.04 7.92 -9.49
C SER A 281 -1.52 9.34 -9.75
N VAL A 282 -0.76 9.92 -8.82
CA VAL A 282 -0.39 11.34 -8.88
C VAL A 282 0.41 11.72 -10.13
N PRO A 283 1.41 10.92 -10.59
CA PRO A 283 2.11 11.22 -11.84
C PRO A 283 1.20 11.20 -13.07
N VAL A 284 0.25 10.26 -13.11
CA VAL A 284 -0.73 10.15 -14.21
C VAL A 284 -1.67 11.34 -14.20
N ILE A 285 -2.14 11.78 -13.03
CA ILE A 285 -2.99 12.96 -12.86
C ILE A 285 -2.25 14.22 -13.34
N GLU A 286 -0.97 14.38 -13.00
CA GLU A 286 -0.18 15.55 -13.38
C GLU A 286 0.03 15.61 -14.90
N TYR A 287 0.34 14.48 -15.54
CA TYR A 287 0.45 14.41 -16.99
C TYR A 287 -0.90 14.63 -17.70
N ALA A 288 -1.99 14.12 -17.16
CA ALA A 288 -3.33 14.37 -17.71
C ALA A 288 -3.69 15.85 -17.69
N ARG A 289 -3.35 16.56 -16.61
CA ARG A 289 -3.52 18.03 -16.50
C ARG A 289 -2.68 18.78 -17.54
N GLU A 290 -1.41 18.43 -17.70
CA GLU A 290 -0.52 19.05 -18.67
C GLU A 290 -1.00 18.85 -20.11
N LEU A 291 -1.51 17.66 -20.43
CA LEU A 291 -2.00 17.30 -21.76
C LEU A 291 -3.42 17.81 -22.05
N GLY A 292 -4.12 18.39 -21.07
CA GLY A 292 -5.52 18.76 -21.19
C GLY A 292 -6.45 17.58 -21.47
N ALA A 293 -6.11 16.40 -20.93
CA ALA A 293 -6.89 15.18 -21.13
C ALA A 293 -8.29 15.30 -20.50
N SER A 294 -9.29 14.67 -21.12
CA SER A 294 -10.64 14.62 -20.57
C SER A 294 -10.68 13.77 -19.28
N ASP A 295 -11.69 14.01 -18.43
CA ASP A 295 -11.92 13.22 -17.22
C ASP A 295 -12.06 11.72 -17.52
N GLU A 296 -12.69 11.39 -18.65
CA GLU A 296 -12.81 10.00 -19.10
C GLU A 296 -11.44 9.40 -19.44
N THR A 297 -10.61 10.12 -20.21
CA THR A 297 -9.26 9.66 -20.56
C THR A 297 -8.38 9.50 -19.33
N LEU A 298 -8.48 10.42 -18.36
CA LEU A 298 -7.80 10.29 -17.07
C LEU A 298 -8.26 9.05 -16.30
N CYS A 299 -9.57 8.81 -16.21
CA CYS A 299 -10.10 7.61 -15.55
C CYS A 299 -9.59 6.32 -16.21
N ARG A 300 -9.55 6.25 -17.54
CA ARG A 300 -9.02 5.10 -18.29
C ARG A 300 -7.53 4.87 -17.99
N ALA A 301 -6.72 5.93 -18.03
CA ALA A 301 -5.30 5.86 -17.70
C ALA A 301 -5.05 5.43 -16.25
N LEU A 302 -5.87 5.90 -15.30
CA LEU A 302 -5.81 5.48 -13.90
C LEU A 302 -6.27 4.03 -13.70
N ALA A 303 -7.30 3.57 -14.42
CA ALA A 303 -7.69 2.16 -14.38
C ALA A 303 -6.55 1.26 -14.86
N LEU A 304 -5.90 1.62 -15.98
CA LEU A 304 -4.74 0.92 -16.50
C LEU A 304 -3.60 0.85 -15.47
N SER A 305 -3.15 2.01 -14.98
CA SER A 305 -2.01 2.08 -14.06
C SER A 305 -2.28 1.35 -12.74
N ASN A 306 -3.47 1.50 -12.15
CA ASN A 306 -3.83 0.80 -10.93
C ASN A 306 -3.85 -0.72 -11.11
N LEU A 307 -4.48 -1.24 -12.17
CA LEU A 307 -4.56 -2.68 -12.44
C LEU A 307 -3.18 -3.28 -12.77
N ILE A 308 -2.31 -2.57 -13.48
CA ILE A 308 -0.93 -3.00 -13.73
C ILE A 308 -0.15 -3.11 -12.42
N ALA A 309 -0.22 -2.11 -11.53
CA ALA A 309 0.46 -2.15 -10.24
C ALA A 309 -0.04 -3.32 -9.37
N ILE A 310 -1.34 -3.58 -9.36
CA ILE A 310 -1.94 -4.71 -8.64
C ILE A 310 -1.45 -6.04 -9.23
N HIS A 311 -1.40 -6.16 -10.57
CA HIS A 311 -0.91 -7.36 -11.27
C HIS A 311 0.55 -7.67 -10.91
N GLU A 312 1.44 -6.69 -10.99
CA GLU A 312 2.84 -6.85 -10.58
C GLU A 312 2.95 -7.26 -9.11
N LYS A 313 2.17 -6.59 -8.25
CA LYS A 313 2.20 -6.82 -6.80
C LYS A 313 1.66 -8.19 -6.40
N ALA A 314 0.70 -8.73 -7.14
CA ALA A 314 0.15 -10.08 -6.90
C ALA A 314 1.23 -11.17 -6.96
N GLY A 315 2.23 -11.04 -7.85
CA GLY A 315 3.36 -11.96 -7.95
C GLY A 315 4.39 -11.83 -6.82
N ILE A 316 4.51 -10.64 -6.23
CA ILE A 316 5.48 -10.32 -5.16
C ILE A 316 4.92 -10.66 -3.77
N GLY A 317 3.62 -10.45 -3.55
CA GLY A 317 2.96 -10.52 -2.26
C GLY A 317 2.82 -9.16 -1.57
N ARG A 318 1.96 -9.07 -0.54
CA ARG A 318 1.63 -7.78 0.12
C ARG A 318 2.81 -7.17 0.86
N LEU A 319 3.58 -7.96 1.60
CA LEU A 319 4.80 -7.54 2.28
C LEU A 319 6.00 -8.34 1.75
N SER A 320 7.10 -7.65 1.49
CA SER A 320 8.33 -8.22 0.94
C SER A 320 9.47 -7.21 1.14
N ALA A 321 10.71 -7.66 1.04
CA ALA A 321 11.85 -6.77 0.87
C ALA A 321 11.87 -6.07 -0.50
N TYR A 322 11.08 -6.48 -1.47
CA TYR A 322 10.87 -5.76 -2.72
C TYR A 322 9.95 -4.55 -2.49
N CYS A 323 10.41 -3.36 -2.84
CA CYS A 323 9.65 -2.14 -2.60
C CYS A 323 8.43 -2.03 -3.52
N GLY A 324 7.21 -1.96 -2.94
CA GLY A 324 5.98 -1.82 -3.72
C GLY A 324 5.87 -0.52 -4.52
N ALA A 325 6.61 0.53 -4.13
CA ALA A 325 6.70 1.76 -4.93
C ALA A 325 7.29 1.53 -6.32
N VAL A 326 8.12 0.48 -6.50
CA VAL A 326 8.68 0.12 -7.81
C VAL A 326 7.57 -0.27 -8.77
N SER A 327 6.72 -1.23 -8.39
CA SER A 327 5.57 -1.64 -9.21
C SER A 327 4.65 -0.45 -9.52
N ALA A 328 4.34 0.36 -8.52
CA ALA A 328 3.49 1.54 -8.69
C ALA A 328 4.10 2.60 -9.63
N GLY A 329 5.41 2.83 -9.56
CA GLY A 329 6.11 3.78 -10.44
C GLY A 329 6.21 3.28 -11.88
N CYS A 330 6.48 1.99 -12.08
CA CYS A 330 6.47 1.37 -13.41
C CYS A 330 5.08 1.45 -14.04
N ALA A 331 4.05 1.14 -13.28
CA ALA A 331 2.66 1.23 -13.72
C ALA A 331 2.21 2.67 -13.99
N ALA A 332 2.68 3.66 -13.23
CA ALA A 332 2.43 5.07 -13.52
C ALA A 332 3.00 5.48 -14.88
N GLY A 333 4.20 4.99 -15.23
CA GLY A 333 4.78 5.16 -16.57
C GLY A 333 3.89 4.61 -17.68
N CYS A 334 3.23 3.47 -17.44
CA CYS A 334 2.25 2.89 -18.37
C CYS A 334 1.00 3.77 -18.53
N GLY A 335 0.47 4.32 -17.43
CA GLY A 335 -0.65 5.26 -17.46
C GLY A 335 -0.30 6.56 -18.23
N ILE A 336 0.91 7.09 -18.01
CA ILE A 336 1.43 8.26 -18.75
C ILE A 336 1.58 7.93 -20.24
N ALA A 337 2.09 6.74 -20.59
CA ALA A 337 2.17 6.29 -21.98
C ALA A 337 0.78 6.24 -22.63
N TYR A 338 -0.21 5.67 -21.93
CA TYR A 338 -1.60 5.60 -22.40
C TYR A 338 -2.19 6.98 -22.67
N LEU A 339 -2.00 7.96 -21.77
CA LEU A 339 -2.43 9.35 -21.97
C LEU A 339 -1.85 9.98 -23.25
N GLN A 340 -0.68 9.53 -23.68
CA GLN A 340 -0.03 9.99 -24.91
C GLN A 340 -0.36 9.13 -26.14
N GLY A 341 -1.38 8.28 -26.07
CA GLY A 341 -1.88 7.48 -27.20
C GLY A 341 -1.07 6.19 -27.45
N ALA A 342 -0.33 5.70 -26.46
CA ALA A 342 0.41 4.44 -26.57
C ALA A 342 -0.53 3.24 -26.74
N ASP A 343 -0.19 2.35 -27.67
CA ASP A 343 -0.85 1.06 -27.85
C ASP A 343 -0.36 0.02 -26.80
N LEU A 344 -0.97 -1.16 -26.81
CA LEU A 344 -0.61 -2.28 -25.94
C LEU A 344 0.89 -2.63 -26.00
N LYS A 345 1.48 -2.55 -27.19
CA LYS A 345 2.91 -2.85 -27.39
C LYS A 345 3.77 -1.81 -26.68
N ALA A 346 3.47 -0.53 -26.84
CA ALA A 346 4.20 0.56 -26.19
C ALA A 346 4.08 0.48 -24.66
N VAL A 347 2.88 0.21 -24.13
CA VAL A 347 2.65 -0.01 -22.68
C VAL A 347 3.46 -1.19 -22.18
N SER A 348 3.46 -2.32 -22.89
CA SER A 348 4.23 -3.53 -22.51
C SER A 348 5.73 -3.26 -22.46
N HIS A 349 6.29 -2.55 -23.45
CA HIS A 349 7.72 -2.20 -23.45
C HIS A 349 8.07 -1.15 -22.39
N THR A 350 7.19 -0.19 -22.15
CA THR A 350 7.35 0.77 -21.06
C THR A 350 7.51 0.05 -19.73
N LEU A 351 6.64 -0.90 -19.44
CA LEU A 351 6.67 -1.68 -18.21
C LEU A 351 7.96 -2.50 -18.09
N VAL A 352 8.33 -3.25 -19.14
CA VAL A 352 9.56 -4.07 -19.15
C VAL A 352 10.79 -3.20 -18.95
N ASN A 353 10.89 -2.07 -19.64
CA ASN A 353 12.01 -1.14 -19.49
C ASN A 353 12.10 -0.60 -18.05
N ALA A 354 10.97 -0.15 -17.48
CA ALA A 354 10.93 0.38 -16.14
C ALA A 354 11.34 -0.67 -15.09
N LEU A 355 10.79 -1.89 -15.17
CA LEU A 355 11.12 -2.99 -14.27
C LEU A 355 12.62 -3.37 -14.34
N ALA A 356 13.20 -3.40 -15.53
CA ALA A 356 14.63 -3.69 -15.70
C ALA A 356 15.52 -2.63 -15.02
N ILE A 357 15.06 -1.36 -14.95
CA ILE A 357 15.84 -0.26 -14.35
C ILE A 357 15.82 -0.31 -12.83
N VAL A 358 14.66 -0.57 -12.19
CA VAL A 358 14.47 -0.32 -10.75
C VAL A 358 14.18 -1.54 -9.90
N SER A 359 14.22 -2.77 -10.43
CA SER A 359 13.85 -3.99 -9.70
C SER A 359 14.83 -4.41 -8.58
N GLY A 360 15.72 -3.56 -8.14
CA GLY A 360 16.62 -3.79 -7.00
C GLY A 360 16.34 -2.91 -5.78
N ILE A 361 15.34 -2.03 -5.81
CA ILE A 361 15.04 -1.15 -4.69
C ILE A 361 14.38 -1.94 -3.55
N ILE A 362 15.05 -1.98 -2.39
CA ILE A 362 14.55 -2.71 -1.21
C ILE A 362 13.51 -1.92 -0.43
N CYS A 363 12.62 -2.65 0.25
CA CYS A 363 11.69 -2.15 1.25
C CYS A 363 12.20 -2.46 2.66
N ASP A 364 12.69 -1.44 3.35
CA ASP A 364 13.21 -1.50 4.72
C ASP A 364 12.29 -0.76 5.71
N GLY A 365 10.97 -0.86 5.52
CA GLY A 365 9.92 -0.27 6.35
C GLY A 365 9.49 1.13 5.92
N ALA A 366 8.42 1.63 6.56
CA ALA A 366 7.84 2.94 6.28
C ALA A 366 8.64 4.07 6.97
N LYS A 367 9.11 5.06 6.20
CA LYS A 367 9.95 6.16 6.67
C LYS A 367 10.15 7.25 5.60
N ALA A 368 10.79 8.36 5.95
CA ALA A 368 11.03 9.49 5.06
C ALA A 368 11.71 9.11 3.72
N SER A 369 12.67 8.16 3.72
CA SER A 369 13.33 7.74 2.47
C SER A 369 12.41 7.05 1.45
N CYS A 370 11.18 6.69 1.81
CA CYS A 370 10.18 6.19 0.86
C CYS A 370 9.90 7.20 -0.26
N ALA A 371 9.88 8.50 0.05
CA ALA A 371 9.67 9.56 -0.95
C ALA A 371 10.74 9.54 -2.06
N ALA A 372 12.01 9.35 -1.70
CA ALA A 372 13.10 9.26 -2.68
C ALA A 372 13.02 7.97 -3.52
N LYS A 373 12.61 6.84 -2.93
CA LYS A 373 12.39 5.58 -3.66
C LYS A 373 11.23 5.71 -4.66
N ILE A 374 10.16 6.44 -4.28
CA ILE A 374 9.05 6.79 -5.17
C ILE A 374 9.55 7.64 -6.33
N ALA A 375 10.32 8.68 -6.06
CA ALA A 375 10.89 9.53 -7.10
C ALA A 375 11.67 8.71 -8.14
N SER A 376 12.57 7.83 -7.69
CA SER A 376 13.36 6.96 -8.57
C SER A 376 12.48 6.00 -9.37
N SER A 377 11.40 5.49 -8.78
CA SER A 377 10.50 4.53 -9.45
C SER A 377 9.64 5.19 -10.51
N VAL A 378 9.10 6.38 -10.24
CA VAL A 378 8.33 7.17 -11.23
C VAL A 378 9.24 7.61 -12.39
N GLU A 379 10.47 8.04 -12.07
CA GLU A 379 11.49 8.36 -13.06
C GLU A 379 11.74 7.20 -14.03
N ALA A 380 11.93 6.00 -13.50
CA ALA A 380 12.13 4.80 -14.34
C ALA A 380 10.91 4.50 -15.21
N GLY A 381 9.68 4.69 -14.70
CA GLY A 381 8.46 4.55 -15.48
C GLY A 381 8.41 5.50 -16.67
N ILE A 382 8.70 6.78 -16.45
CA ILE A 382 8.73 7.80 -17.49
C ILE A 382 9.86 7.54 -18.50
N LEU A 383 11.05 7.21 -18.01
CA LEU A 383 12.19 6.88 -18.85
C LEU A 383 11.91 5.65 -19.72
N GLY A 384 11.28 4.61 -19.14
CA GLY A 384 10.90 3.39 -19.86
C GLY A 384 10.04 3.69 -21.10
N TYR A 385 9.09 4.62 -20.98
CA TYR A 385 8.28 5.09 -22.10
C TYR A 385 9.10 5.91 -23.13
N HIS A 386 9.93 6.83 -22.67
CA HIS A 386 10.78 7.62 -23.55
C HIS A 386 11.78 6.76 -24.33
N MET A 387 12.33 5.72 -23.71
CA MET A 387 13.16 4.72 -24.40
C MET A 387 12.40 4.09 -25.56
N TYR A 388 11.16 3.61 -25.31
CA TYR A 388 10.33 3.03 -26.36
C TYR A 388 10.04 4.03 -27.49
N LYS A 389 9.65 5.26 -27.17
CA LYS A 389 9.44 6.34 -28.19
C LYS A 389 10.67 6.60 -29.05
N ASN A 390 11.86 6.42 -28.48
CA ASN A 390 13.15 6.57 -29.19
C ASN A 390 13.61 5.26 -29.87
N GLY A 391 12.73 4.26 -30.00
CA GLY A 391 13.04 2.97 -30.64
C GLY A 391 13.96 2.07 -29.82
N GLN A 392 14.16 2.35 -28.53
CA GLN A 392 15.01 1.58 -27.62
C GLN A 392 14.21 0.72 -26.66
N GLN A 393 14.74 -0.45 -26.34
CA GLN A 393 14.13 -1.37 -25.37
C GLN A 393 15.16 -2.36 -24.83
N PHE A 394 14.97 -2.81 -23.62
CA PHE A 394 15.65 -4.02 -23.14
C PHE A 394 15.07 -5.28 -23.80
N ARG A 395 15.91 -6.27 -24.06
CA ARG A 395 15.56 -7.46 -24.84
C ARG A 395 15.61 -8.72 -23.99
N SER A 396 14.95 -9.75 -24.45
CA SER A 396 15.04 -11.08 -23.84
C SER A 396 16.50 -11.52 -23.76
N GLY A 397 16.94 -11.85 -22.55
CA GLY A 397 18.35 -12.18 -22.24
C GLY A 397 19.10 -11.05 -21.54
N ASP A 398 18.53 -9.85 -21.42
CA ASP A 398 19.11 -8.77 -20.62
C ASP A 398 18.78 -9.00 -19.13
N GLY A 399 19.57 -9.80 -18.46
CA GLY A 399 19.37 -10.15 -17.05
C GLY A 399 18.06 -10.90 -16.80
N ILE A 400 17.17 -10.29 -15.97
CA ILE A 400 15.87 -10.88 -15.62
C ILE A 400 14.78 -10.65 -16.68
N VAL A 401 15.07 -9.87 -17.73
CA VAL A 401 14.14 -9.60 -18.83
C VAL A 401 14.03 -10.82 -19.73
N THR A 402 12.81 -11.29 -19.96
CA THR A 402 12.52 -12.45 -20.82
C THR A 402 11.45 -12.11 -21.85
N LYS A 403 11.31 -12.96 -22.88
CA LYS A 403 10.36 -12.76 -23.97
C LYS A 403 8.92 -12.69 -23.41
N GLY A 404 8.25 -11.55 -23.66
CA GLY A 404 6.89 -11.27 -23.22
C GLY A 404 6.84 -10.58 -21.85
N VAL A 405 5.95 -9.58 -21.74
CA VAL A 405 5.80 -8.75 -20.53
C VAL A 405 5.42 -9.60 -19.32
N GLU A 406 4.51 -10.54 -19.45
CA GLU A 406 4.05 -11.43 -18.37
C GLU A 406 5.19 -12.28 -17.79
N ASN A 407 6.11 -12.74 -18.63
CA ASN A 407 7.26 -13.53 -18.15
C ASN A 407 8.24 -12.66 -17.34
N THR A 408 8.44 -11.42 -17.76
CA THR A 408 9.29 -10.47 -17.00
C THR A 408 8.61 -10.10 -15.65
N ILE A 409 7.29 -9.86 -15.64
CA ILE A 409 6.52 -9.64 -14.40
C ILE A 409 6.66 -10.84 -13.47
N ARG A 410 6.52 -12.05 -13.99
CA ARG A 410 6.68 -13.31 -13.22
C ARG A 410 8.08 -13.44 -12.62
N ASN A 411 9.13 -13.14 -13.39
CA ASN A 411 10.51 -13.18 -12.89
C ASN A 411 10.75 -12.18 -11.75
N VAL A 412 10.25 -10.95 -11.89
CA VAL A 412 10.31 -9.93 -10.85
C VAL A 412 9.50 -10.37 -9.62
N GLY A 413 8.30 -10.91 -9.83
CA GLY A 413 7.46 -11.47 -8.76
C GLY A 413 8.18 -12.57 -7.97
N LEU A 414 8.80 -13.53 -8.68
CA LEU A 414 9.56 -14.62 -8.07
C LEU A 414 10.77 -14.10 -7.29
N LEU A 415 11.52 -13.13 -7.86
CA LEU A 415 12.64 -12.48 -7.18
C LEU A 415 12.18 -11.79 -5.90
N GLY A 416 11.09 -11.04 -5.95
CA GLY A 416 10.54 -10.33 -4.79
C GLY A 416 9.99 -11.25 -3.72
N ARG A 417 9.29 -12.32 -4.10
CA ARG A 417 8.65 -13.25 -3.17
C ARG A 417 9.63 -14.24 -2.57
N GLU A 418 10.45 -14.91 -3.40
CA GLU A 418 11.34 -15.97 -2.96
C GLU A 418 12.79 -15.48 -2.80
N GLY A 419 13.32 -14.78 -3.80
CA GLY A 419 14.73 -14.36 -3.81
C GLY A 419 15.09 -13.37 -2.72
N MET A 420 14.14 -12.54 -2.27
CA MET A 420 14.37 -11.53 -1.23
C MET A 420 13.97 -11.97 0.20
N ARG A 421 13.65 -13.24 0.43
CA ARG A 421 13.27 -13.74 1.77
C ARG A 421 14.37 -13.53 2.82
N GLU A 422 15.61 -13.91 2.50
CA GLU A 422 16.74 -13.73 3.41
C GLU A 422 17.09 -12.24 3.55
N THR A 423 16.96 -11.47 2.48
CA THR A 423 17.11 -10.00 2.53
C THR A 423 16.11 -9.37 3.51
N ASP A 424 14.86 -9.83 3.52
CA ASP A 424 13.83 -9.33 4.44
C ASP A 424 14.16 -9.65 5.90
N LYS A 425 14.62 -10.86 6.18
CA LYS A 425 15.08 -11.27 7.52
C LYS A 425 16.26 -10.44 7.99
N GLU A 426 17.25 -10.22 7.11
CA GLU A 426 18.42 -9.42 7.44
C GLU A 426 18.09 -7.95 7.70
N ILE A 427 17.18 -7.37 6.92
CA ILE A 427 16.65 -6.02 7.17
C ILE A 427 16.03 -5.94 8.57
N VAL A 428 15.19 -6.91 8.93
CA VAL A 428 14.55 -6.96 10.26
C VAL A 428 15.60 -7.06 11.37
N ARG A 429 16.60 -7.95 11.22
CA ARG A 429 17.70 -8.10 12.17
C ARG A 429 18.45 -6.78 12.39
N ILE A 430 18.87 -6.12 11.30
CA ILE A 430 19.54 -4.81 11.35
C ILE A 430 18.66 -3.78 12.08
N MET A 431 17.36 -3.73 11.77
CA MET A 431 16.46 -2.76 12.38
C MET A 431 16.22 -3.02 13.87
N LEU A 432 16.21 -4.28 14.31
CA LEU A 432 16.05 -4.65 15.70
C LEU A 432 17.37 -4.57 16.48
N GLN A 433 18.51 -4.35 15.80
CA GLN A 433 19.86 -4.36 16.39
C GLN A 433 20.19 -5.71 17.06
N GLU A 434 19.65 -6.79 16.49
CA GLU A 434 19.98 -8.13 16.92
C GLU A 434 21.39 -8.51 16.40
N PRO A 435 22.26 -9.12 17.23
CA PRO A 435 23.62 -9.49 16.86
C PRO A 435 23.65 -10.59 15.78
#